data_ac6e4fd58dad44a9799c080b29eb58cf
#
_entry.id   ac6e4fd58dad44a9799c080b29eb58cf
#
_cell.length_a   1.000
_cell.length_b   1.000
_cell.length_c   1.000
_cell.angle_alpha   90.00
_cell.angle_beta   90.00
_cell.angle_gamma   90.00
#
_symmetry.space_group_name_H-M   'P 1'
#
loop_
_entity.id
_entity.type
_entity.pdbx_description
1 polymer ?
#
loop_
_entity_poly.entity_id
_entity_poly.type
_entity_poly.pdbx_seq_one_letter_code
_entity_poly.pdbx_strand_id
1 'polypeptide(L)'
;MENQFRFYNTLTRKIETVIPHEDGKIKMYTCGPTVYHFAHIGNLRTYIMEDILVRGLSYVGYDVKRVMNITDVGHLSSDADTGEDKMLKGAKREHKTVMEAVSYTHLR
;
A
#
# COMPACT_ATOMS: atom_id res chain seq x y z
N MET A 1 -5.29 21.26 23.94
CA MET A 1 -4.60 21.53 22.66
C MET A 1 -5.27 20.72 21.57
N GLU A 2 -5.85 21.38 20.62
CA GLU A 2 -6.27 20.66 19.40
C GLU A 2 -5.02 20.26 18.63
N ASN A 3 -4.73 18.99 18.62
CA ASN A 3 -3.65 18.44 17.82
C ASN A 3 -4.07 18.48 16.35
N GLN A 4 -3.69 19.51 15.63
CA GLN A 4 -3.95 19.63 14.23
C GLN A 4 -2.88 18.86 13.43
N PHE A 5 -3.23 17.69 12.96
CA PHE A 5 -2.42 16.97 12.01
C PHE A 5 -2.73 17.47 10.60
N ARG A 6 -1.71 17.94 9.89
CA ARG A 6 -1.85 18.47 8.52
C ARG A 6 -1.13 17.58 7.53
N PHE A 7 -1.78 17.32 6.41
CA PHE A 7 -1.25 16.42 5.39
C PHE A 7 -1.56 16.95 3.98
N TYR A 8 -0.69 16.66 3.03
CA TYR A 8 -0.90 17.07 1.64
C TYR A 8 -1.98 16.20 1.00
N ASN A 9 -3.02 16.85 0.47
CA ASN A 9 -4.09 16.19 -0.27
C ASN A 9 -3.84 16.35 -1.78
N THR A 10 -3.57 15.26 -2.46
CA THR A 10 -3.29 15.25 -3.90
C THR A 10 -4.51 15.71 -4.73
N LEU A 11 -5.73 15.43 -4.26
CA LEU A 11 -6.95 15.82 -4.93
C LEU A 11 -7.11 17.35 -4.99
N THR A 12 -6.90 18.01 -3.85
CA THR A 12 -7.02 19.47 -3.75
C THR A 12 -5.72 20.21 -4.01
N ARG A 13 -4.59 19.47 -4.05
CA ARG A 13 -3.22 19.99 -4.20
C ARG A 13 -2.83 20.98 -3.11
N LYS A 14 -3.31 20.78 -1.90
CA LYS A 14 -3.05 21.65 -0.74
C LYS A 14 -2.72 20.81 0.50
N ILE A 15 -2.00 21.45 1.42
CA ILE A 15 -1.85 20.91 2.77
C ILE A 15 -3.10 21.26 3.56
N GLU A 16 -3.81 20.24 3.99
CA GLU A 16 -5.07 20.38 4.71
C GLU A 16 -4.99 19.75 6.10
N THR A 17 -5.79 20.25 7.02
CA THR A 17 -5.95 19.60 8.32
C THR A 17 -6.75 18.32 8.13
N VAL A 18 -6.27 17.24 8.74
CA VAL A 18 -6.98 15.95 8.73
C VAL A 18 -8.21 16.08 9.61
N ILE A 19 -9.38 15.91 9.00
CA ILE A 19 -10.66 15.89 9.70
C ILE A 19 -11.20 14.47 9.65
N PRO A 20 -11.20 13.74 10.78
CA PRO A 20 -11.70 12.37 10.79
C PRO A 20 -13.21 12.34 10.56
N HIS A 21 -13.68 11.31 9.87
CA HIS A 21 -15.11 11.10 9.63
C HIS A 21 -15.87 10.74 10.92
N GLU A 22 -15.20 9.99 11.80
CA GLU A 22 -15.65 9.70 13.16
C GLU A 22 -14.67 10.36 14.13
N ASP A 23 -15.18 11.03 15.16
CA ASP A 23 -14.35 11.74 16.11
C ASP A 23 -13.29 10.84 16.75
N GLY A 24 -12.04 11.29 16.71
CA GLY A 24 -10.90 10.57 17.25
C GLY A 24 -10.47 9.32 16.47
N LYS A 25 -11.16 8.93 15.40
CA LYS A 25 -10.89 7.70 14.66
C LYS A 25 -10.52 7.98 13.21
N ILE A 26 -9.44 7.38 12.74
CA ILE A 26 -9.01 7.45 11.35
C ILE A 26 -9.01 6.07 10.73
N LYS A 27 -9.73 5.92 9.63
CA LYS A 27 -9.69 4.75 8.78
C LYS A 27 -8.79 5.06 7.60
N MET A 28 -7.76 4.25 7.42
CA MET A 28 -6.72 4.45 6.41
C MET A 28 -6.59 3.21 5.53
N TYR A 29 -6.65 3.42 4.23
CA TYR A 29 -6.36 2.39 3.25
C TYR A 29 -5.04 2.71 2.56
N THR A 30 -4.12 1.76 2.54
CA THR A 30 -2.81 1.94 1.93
C THR A 30 -2.54 0.89 0.87
N CYS A 31 -1.73 1.26 -0.12
CA CYS A 31 -1.31 0.34 -1.16
C CYS A 31 -0.26 -0.62 -0.61
N GLY A 32 -0.49 -1.90 -0.81
CA GLY A 32 0.40 -2.97 -0.40
C GLY A 32 1.15 -3.64 -1.55
N PRO A 33 1.85 -4.73 -1.26
CA PRO A 33 2.67 -5.42 -2.24
C PRO A 33 1.85 -6.16 -3.29
N THR A 34 2.47 -6.35 -4.45
CA THR A 34 2.10 -7.38 -5.41
C THR A 34 3.05 -8.57 -5.24
N VAL A 35 2.51 -9.78 -5.30
CA VAL A 35 3.26 -11.00 -4.94
C VAL A 35 3.97 -11.66 -6.12
N TYR A 36 4.10 -10.98 -7.26
CA TYR A 36 4.75 -11.53 -8.45
C TYR A 36 6.28 -11.38 -8.44
N HIS A 37 6.85 -10.58 -7.57
CA HIS A 37 8.29 -10.47 -7.33
C HIS A 37 8.58 -9.95 -5.92
N PHE A 38 9.85 -10.03 -5.51
CA PHE A 38 10.29 -9.50 -4.24
C PHE A 38 10.12 -7.99 -4.14
N ALA A 39 9.80 -7.51 -2.94
CA ALA A 39 9.78 -6.08 -2.66
C ALA A 39 11.20 -5.49 -2.84
N HIS A 40 11.29 -4.38 -3.54
CA HIS A 40 12.51 -3.61 -3.69
C HIS A 40 12.45 -2.29 -2.94
N ILE A 41 13.53 -1.52 -2.94
CA ILE A 41 13.64 -0.27 -2.18
C ILE A 41 12.52 0.74 -2.47
N GLY A 42 11.99 0.78 -3.70
CA GLY A 42 10.88 1.65 -4.07
C GLY A 42 9.60 1.29 -3.33
N ASN A 43 9.28 0.00 -3.21
CA ASN A 43 8.15 -0.48 -2.42
C ASN A 43 8.36 -0.21 -0.93
N LEU A 44 9.54 -0.51 -0.41
CA LEU A 44 9.89 -0.33 1.00
C LEU A 44 9.78 1.13 1.44
N ARG A 45 10.18 2.07 0.59
CA ARG A 45 10.01 3.50 0.84
C ARG A 45 8.55 3.86 1.10
N THR A 46 7.65 3.36 0.29
CA THR A 46 6.21 3.59 0.43
C THR A 46 5.70 3.00 1.75
N TYR A 47 6.06 1.77 2.07
CA TYR A 47 5.62 1.10 3.30
C TYR A 47 6.12 1.79 4.56
N ILE A 48 7.37 2.27 4.54
CA ILE A 48 7.94 3.03 5.66
C ILE A 48 7.21 4.37 5.83
N MET A 49 6.94 5.07 4.74
CA MET A 49 6.17 6.32 4.79
C MET A 49 4.76 6.10 5.38
N GLU A 50 4.08 5.06 4.95
CA GLU A 50 2.76 4.69 5.46
C GLU A 50 2.80 4.33 6.95
N ASP A 51 3.81 3.62 7.40
CA ASP A 51 4.01 3.27 8.81
C ASP A 51 4.30 4.52 9.67
N ILE A 52 5.14 5.42 9.19
CA ILE A 52 5.42 6.70 9.86
C ILE A 52 4.14 7.54 9.98
N LEU A 53 3.32 7.57 8.94
CA LEU A 53 2.04 8.28 8.96
C LEU A 53 1.09 7.71 10.02
N VAL A 54 0.94 6.40 10.09
CA VAL A 54 0.13 5.72 11.11
C VAL A 54 0.63 6.05 12.52
N ARG A 55 1.94 5.95 12.74
CA ARG A 55 2.55 6.28 14.04
C ARG A 55 2.37 7.75 14.42
N GLY A 56 2.53 8.66 13.45
CA GLY A 56 2.32 10.08 13.67
C GLY A 56 0.89 10.42 14.05
N LEU A 57 -0.09 9.84 13.35
CA LEU A 57 -1.51 10.01 13.66
C LEU A 57 -1.85 9.43 15.04
N SER A 58 -1.33 8.27 15.38
CA SER A 58 -1.52 7.66 16.70
C SER A 58 -0.86 8.49 17.82
N TYR A 59 0.31 9.05 17.55
CA TYR A 59 1.02 9.89 18.51
C TYR A 59 0.24 11.16 18.88
N VAL A 60 -0.45 11.77 17.92
CA VAL A 60 -1.30 12.94 18.19
C VAL A 60 -2.68 12.58 18.77
N GLY A 61 -2.95 11.31 19.01
CA GLY A 61 -4.10 10.83 19.77
C GLY A 61 -5.24 10.24 18.96
N TYR A 62 -5.06 10.01 17.66
CA TYR A 62 -6.08 9.33 16.86
C TYR A 62 -6.01 7.81 17.03
N ASP A 63 -7.16 7.16 17.06
CA ASP A 63 -7.28 5.70 16.89
C ASP A 63 -7.27 5.37 15.40
N VAL A 64 -6.17 4.78 14.93
CA VAL A 64 -5.92 4.54 13.50
C VAL A 64 -6.17 3.09 13.15
N LYS A 65 -7.16 2.84 12.31
CA LYS A 65 -7.38 1.55 11.67
C LYS A 65 -6.84 1.56 10.25
N ARG A 66 -5.73 0.89 10.05
CA ARG A 66 -5.11 0.73 8.73
C ARG A 66 -5.49 -0.58 8.08
N VAL A 67 -5.82 -0.51 6.82
CA VAL A 67 -6.00 -1.66 5.93
C VAL A 67 -5.02 -1.52 4.76
N MET A 68 -4.33 -2.59 4.43
CA MET A 68 -3.41 -2.67 3.30
C MET A 68 -3.85 -3.80 2.39
N ASN A 69 -3.92 -3.55 1.08
CA ASN A 69 -4.18 -4.61 0.12
C ASN A 69 -2.92 -5.43 -0.17
N ILE A 70 -3.12 -6.68 -0.53
CA ILE A 70 -2.10 -7.53 -1.14
C ILE A 70 -2.66 -7.99 -2.48
N THR A 71 -1.98 -7.64 -3.56
CA THR A 71 -2.42 -7.99 -4.92
C THR A 71 -1.73 -9.26 -5.36
N ASP A 72 -2.48 -10.32 -5.47
CA ASP A 72 -2.05 -11.65 -5.89
C ASP A 72 -2.56 -12.04 -7.27
N VAL A 73 -3.58 -11.37 -7.77
CA VAL A 73 -4.13 -11.52 -9.11
C VAL A 73 -4.38 -10.15 -9.72
N GLY A 74 -3.98 -9.94 -10.96
CA GLY A 74 -4.25 -8.67 -11.62
C GLY A 74 -3.56 -8.52 -12.96
N HIS A 75 -4.24 -7.85 -13.87
CA HIS A 75 -3.71 -7.42 -15.16
C HIS A 75 -3.26 -5.97 -15.08
N LEU A 76 -2.10 -5.68 -15.62
CA LEU A 76 -1.72 -4.30 -15.90
C LEU A 76 -2.27 -3.87 -17.24
N SER A 77 -3.05 -2.83 -17.23
CA SER A 77 -3.41 -2.08 -18.40
C SER A 77 -2.44 -0.91 -18.58
N SER A 78 -1.24 -1.15 -19.05
CA SER A 78 -0.40 -0.09 -19.60
C SER A 78 -0.33 -0.24 -21.12
N ASP A 79 -0.19 0.87 -21.82
CA ASP A 79 -0.09 0.88 -23.29
C ASP A 79 1.09 0.05 -23.84
N ALA A 80 2.02 -0.32 -22.98
CA ALA A 80 3.17 -1.17 -23.29
C ALA A 80 3.00 -2.63 -22.84
N ASP A 81 1.88 -2.96 -22.20
CA ASP A 81 1.63 -4.28 -21.64
C ASP A 81 0.58 -5.01 -22.48
N THR A 82 0.91 -6.18 -22.95
CA THR A 82 0.02 -7.03 -23.77
C THR A 82 -1.14 -7.65 -22.99
N GLY A 83 -1.40 -7.20 -21.78
CA GLY A 83 -2.48 -7.70 -20.92
C GLY A 83 -2.15 -9.03 -20.24
N GLU A 84 -0.90 -9.43 -20.21
CA GLU A 84 -0.46 -10.63 -19.50
C GLU A 84 -0.54 -10.40 -17.98
N ASP A 85 -1.10 -11.34 -17.24
CA ASP A 85 -1.14 -11.31 -15.79
C ASP A 85 0.29 -11.25 -15.21
N LYS A 86 0.56 -10.28 -14.36
CA LYS A 86 1.85 -10.10 -13.71
C LYS A 86 2.28 -11.31 -12.87
N MET A 87 1.33 -12.01 -12.27
CA MET A 87 1.62 -13.22 -11.51
C MET A 87 2.13 -14.32 -12.42
N LEU A 88 1.52 -14.49 -13.59
CA LEU A 88 1.96 -15.45 -14.59
C LEU A 88 3.37 -15.10 -15.12
N LYS A 89 3.61 -13.81 -15.38
CA LYS A 89 4.91 -13.30 -15.81
C LYS A 89 5.99 -13.50 -14.75
N GLY A 90 5.66 -13.24 -13.49
CA GLY A 90 6.57 -13.50 -12.37
C GLY A 90 6.87 -14.98 -12.18
N ALA A 91 5.85 -15.83 -12.25
CA ALA A 91 6.02 -17.28 -12.18
C ALA A 91 6.90 -17.84 -13.29
N LYS A 92 6.72 -17.38 -14.55
CA LYS A 92 7.59 -17.75 -15.68
C LYS A 92 9.04 -17.34 -15.46
N ARG A 93 9.29 -16.12 -14.96
CA ARG A 93 10.64 -15.62 -14.67
C ARG A 93 11.35 -16.44 -13.60
N GLU A 94 10.66 -16.86 -12.57
CA GLU A 94 11.19 -17.64 -11.45
C GLU A 94 11.14 -19.16 -11.71
N HIS A 95 10.67 -19.59 -12.89
CA HIS A 95 10.45 -21.00 -13.21
C HIS A 95 9.58 -21.75 -12.21
N LYS A 96 8.54 -21.07 -11.70
CA LYS A 96 7.60 -21.58 -10.69
C LYS A 96 6.18 -21.51 -11.20
N THR A 97 5.29 -22.28 -10.59
CA THR A 97 3.86 -22.08 -10.78
C THR A 97 3.39 -20.80 -10.10
N VAL A 98 2.26 -20.25 -10.54
CA VAL A 98 1.67 -19.05 -9.90
C VAL A 98 1.43 -19.27 -8.42
N MET A 99 0.94 -20.45 -8.04
CA MET A 99 0.69 -20.78 -6.62
C MET A 99 1.98 -20.86 -5.79
N GLU A 100 3.05 -21.38 -6.35
CA GLU A 100 4.36 -21.43 -5.70
C GLU A 100 4.96 -20.04 -5.53
N ALA A 101 4.83 -19.16 -6.52
CA ALA A 101 5.29 -17.76 -6.43
C ALA A 101 4.52 -17.00 -5.34
N VAL A 102 3.20 -17.14 -5.28
CA VAL A 102 2.34 -16.53 -4.24
C VAL A 102 2.70 -17.07 -2.87
N SER A 103 2.78 -18.38 -2.71
CA SER A 103 3.11 -19.03 -1.43
C SER A 103 4.46 -18.59 -0.90
N TYR A 104 5.49 -18.55 -1.76
CA TYR A 104 6.83 -18.10 -1.37
C TYR A 104 6.87 -16.65 -0.89
N THR A 105 6.13 -15.77 -1.53
CA THR A 105 6.06 -14.35 -1.17
C THR A 105 5.31 -14.12 0.15
N HIS A 106 4.24 -14.88 0.40
CA HIS A 106 3.43 -14.74 1.62
C HIS A 106 4.09 -15.32 2.87
N LEU A 107 4.91 -16.35 2.73
CA LEU A 107 5.59 -17.03 3.86
C LEU A 107 6.89 -16.33 4.30
N ARG A 108 7.27 -15.27 3.65
CA ARG A 108 8.43 -14.43 3.97
C ARG A 108 8.00 -13.01 4.30
#